data_ba64662553e5386d0ecd8633f192de68
#
_entry.id   ba64662553e5386d0ecd8633f192de68
#
_cell.length_a   1.000
_cell.length_b   1.000
_cell.length_c   1.000
_cell.angle_alpha   90.00
_cell.angle_beta   90.00
_cell.angle_gamma   90.00
#
_symmetry.space_group_name_H-M   'P 1'
#
loop_
_entity.id
_entity.type
_entity.pdbx_description
1 polymer ?
#
loop_
_entity_poly.entity_id
_entity_poly.type
_entity_poly.pdbx_seq_one_letter_code
_entity_poly.pdbx_strand_id
1 'polypeptide(L)'
;LHTAYRRQRQMCIRDRYMEGDEFSVETMSVDGVCHVIQVTDKLTSGAPYFVEMGHTQPSMFAEDIKMRISEVAKAGIKALGINHGPSHTEIKLTSTGPKIVEIGARLGGGCITTHLVPLSTGVNMVEANIRIALGETPDLCKKYDKGAAIRFLQPLPGIFKSVEGVDEARGISGVIEVGFMKKIGEVIPELSNGLDRVGYVITQGNTREEAVRLCGQAVKKIKFEMV
;
A
#
# COMPACT_ATOMS: atom_id res chain seq x y z
N LEU A 1 13.32 -5.11 30.82
CA LEU A 1 13.58 -4.92 29.38
C LEU A 1 13.62 -6.23 28.61
N HIS A 2 14.22 -7.33 29.13
CA HIS A 2 14.29 -8.61 28.44
C HIS A 2 12.96 -9.38 28.34
N THR A 3 12.01 -9.16 29.23
CA THR A 3 10.67 -9.80 29.19
C THR A 3 9.75 -9.19 28.15
N ALA A 4 9.85 -7.90 27.87
CA ALA A 4 9.09 -7.26 26.78
C ALA A 4 9.56 -7.72 25.39
N TYR A 5 10.88 -7.90 25.20
CA TYR A 5 11.46 -8.43 23.97
C TYR A 5 11.04 -9.88 23.69
N ARG A 6 10.91 -10.72 24.72
CA ARG A 6 10.42 -12.10 24.56
C ARG A 6 8.93 -12.14 24.17
N ARG A 7 8.08 -11.30 24.77
CA ARG A 7 6.65 -11.20 24.40
C ARG A 7 6.46 -10.71 22.97
N GLN A 8 7.23 -9.73 22.54
CA GLN A 8 7.17 -9.22 21.16
C GLN A 8 7.62 -10.26 20.13
N ARG A 9 8.61 -11.12 20.45
CA ARG A 9 8.99 -12.25 19.60
C ARG A 9 7.94 -13.38 19.56
N GLN A 10 7.17 -13.57 20.62
CA GLN A 10 6.08 -14.55 20.66
C GLN A 10 4.86 -14.08 19.84
N MET A 11 4.67 -12.75 19.65
CA MET A 11 3.60 -12.21 18.82
C MET A 11 3.83 -12.42 17.31
N CYS A 12 5.03 -12.77 16.90
CA CYS A 12 5.38 -13.09 15.51
C CYS A 12 5.36 -14.60 15.22
N ILE A 13 4.62 -15.40 15.97
CA ILE A 13 4.46 -16.83 15.70
C ILE A 13 3.65 -16.97 14.41
N ARG A 14 4.26 -17.63 13.43
CA ARG A 14 3.60 -18.04 12.19
C ARG A 14 3.10 -19.45 12.37
N ASP A 15 1.78 -19.60 12.39
CA ASP A 15 1.13 -20.89 12.62
C ASP A 15 0.65 -21.56 11.33
N ARG A 16 0.41 -20.77 10.26
CA ARG A 16 -0.19 -21.27 9.04
C ARG A 16 0.20 -20.44 7.83
N TYR A 17 0.64 -21.08 6.76
CA TYR A 17 0.77 -20.47 5.45
C TYR A 17 -0.62 -20.28 4.84
N MET A 18 -0.86 -19.10 4.25
CA MET A 18 -2.13 -18.73 3.59
C MET A 18 -1.88 -18.46 2.13
N GLU A 19 -2.58 -19.18 1.25
CA GLU A 19 -2.58 -18.95 -0.19
C GLU A 19 -3.75 -18.06 -0.57
N GLY A 20 -3.56 -17.21 -1.58
CA GLY A 20 -4.56 -16.31 -2.11
C GLY A 20 -4.03 -14.89 -2.34
N ASP A 21 -4.87 -14.07 -2.96
CA ASP A 21 -4.56 -12.67 -3.22
C ASP A 21 -4.45 -11.88 -1.92
N GLU A 22 -3.55 -10.91 -1.91
CA GLU A 22 -3.28 -10.08 -0.74
C GLU A 22 -3.79 -8.66 -0.93
N PHE A 23 -4.40 -8.16 0.14
CA PHE A 23 -5.02 -6.84 0.19
C PHE A 23 -4.54 -6.07 1.41
N SER A 24 -4.67 -4.76 1.34
CA SER A 24 -4.75 -3.95 2.54
C SER A 24 -6.08 -3.19 2.61
N VAL A 25 -6.58 -3.03 3.83
CA VAL A 25 -7.79 -2.26 4.14
C VAL A 25 -7.37 -1.07 4.99
N GLU A 26 -7.57 0.11 4.42
CA GLU A 26 -7.29 1.36 5.09
C GLU A 26 -8.54 1.84 5.80
N THR A 27 -8.43 2.03 7.11
CA THR A 27 -9.56 2.42 7.95
C THR A 27 -9.23 3.60 8.84
N MET A 28 -10.28 4.26 9.32
CA MET A 28 -10.21 5.31 10.33
C MET A 28 -11.28 5.04 11.39
N SER A 29 -10.87 4.93 12.64
CA SER A 29 -11.79 4.79 13.77
C SER A 29 -12.03 6.14 14.43
N VAL A 30 -13.30 6.47 14.69
CA VAL A 30 -13.74 7.68 15.40
C VAL A 30 -14.78 7.26 16.42
N ASP A 31 -14.54 7.50 17.70
CA ASP A 31 -15.45 7.15 18.81
C ASP A 31 -15.92 5.69 18.77
N GLY A 32 -15.00 4.77 18.45
CA GLY A 32 -15.30 3.34 18.36
C GLY A 32 -15.99 2.89 17.06
N VAL A 33 -16.32 3.82 16.16
CA VAL A 33 -16.88 3.51 14.84
C VAL A 33 -15.75 3.40 13.82
N CYS A 34 -15.60 2.22 13.23
CA CYS A 34 -14.57 1.96 12.21
C CYS A 34 -15.11 2.27 10.80
N HIS A 35 -14.56 3.28 10.16
CA HIS A 35 -14.83 3.67 8.79
C HIS A 35 -13.81 3.06 7.84
N VAL A 36 -14.25 2.23 6.90
CA VAL A 36 -13.39 1.72 5.81
C VAL A 36 -13.27 2.81 4.75
N ILE A 37 -12.04 3.24 4.49
CA ILE A 37 -11.77 4.30 3.52
C ILE A 37 -11.51 3.69 2.15
N GLN A 38 -10.63 2.67 2.06
CA GLN A 38 -10.30 2.03 0.80
C GLN A 38 -9.80 0.60 0.98
N VAL A 39 -10.03 -0.24 -0.04
CA VAL A 39 -9.40 -1.56 -0.20
C VAL A 39 -8.37 -1.47 -1.31
N THR A 40 -7.17 -1.94 -1.04
CA THR A 40 -6.00 -1.85 -1.91
C THR A 40 -5.56 -3.24 -2.36
N ASP A 41 -5.40 -3.45 -3.66
CA ASP A 41 -4.76 -4.65 -4.18
C ASP A 41 -3.24 -4.53 -4.04
N LYS A 42 -2.58 -5.61 -3.59
CA LYS A 42 -1.13 -5.69 -3.44
C LYS A 42 -0.54 -6.53 -4.58
N LEU A 43 0.52 -6.02 -5.19
CA LEU A 43 1.37 -6.75 -6.12
C LEU A 43 2.67 -7.10 -5.41
N THR A 44 3.04 -8.38 -5.37
CA THR A 44 4.29 -8.84 -4.75
C THR A 44 5.23 -9.48 -5.76
N SER A 45 6.51 -9.62 -5.38
CA SER A 45 7.52 -10.34 -6.18
C SER A 45 7.27 -11.85 -6.24
N GLY A 46 6.36 -12.37 -5.41
CA GLY A 46 6.21 -13.81 -5.18
C GLY A 46 7.28 -14.38 -4.26
N ALA A 47 7.24 -15.72 -4.13
CA ALA A 47 8.20 -16.44 -3.29
C ALA A 47 9.66 -16.22 -3.75
N PRO A 48 10.65 -16.27 -2.84
CA PRO A 48 10.50 -16.59 -1.42
C PRO A 48 10.20 -15.35 -0.53
N TYR A 49 10.40 -14.14 -1.05
CA TYR A 49 10.44 -12.91 -0.21
C TYR A 49 9.13 -12.13 -0.16
N PHE A 50 8.23 -12.32 -1.15
CA PHE A 50 6.94 -11.62 -1.26
C PHE A 50 7.06 -10.10 -1.07
N VAL A 51 8.12 -9.49 -1.63
CA VAL A 51 8.33 -8.05 -1.55
C VAL A 51 7.23 -7.33 -2.30
N GLU A 52 6.66 -6.30 -1.70
CA GLU A 52 5.65 -5.46 -2.34
C GLU A 52 6.24 -4.70 -3.53
N MET A 53 5.71 -4.94 -4.72
CA MET A 53 6.14 -4.33 -5.97
C MET A 53 5.15 -3.31 -6.52
N GLY A 54 4.01 -3.18 -5.85
CA GLY A 54 3.02 -2.17 -6.21
C GLY A 54 1.71 -2.32 -5.46
N HIS A 55 0.93 -1.25 -5.55
CA HIS A 55 -0.43 -1.18 -5.00
C HIS A 55 -1.36 -0.57 -6.02
N THR A 56 -2.63 -0.90 -5.95
CA THR A 56 -3.66 -0.36 -6.83
C THR A 56 -4.96 -0.14 -6.07
N GLN A 57 -5.60 0.99 -6.29
CA GLN A 57 -6.88 1.38 -5.72
C GLN A 57 -7.85 1.87 -6.82
N PRO A 58 -9.16 1.64 -6.65
CA PRO A 58 -9.76 0.68 -5.72
C PRO A 58 -9.37 -0.76 -6.06
N SER A 59 -9.73 -1.72 -5.20
CA SER A 59 -9.53 -3.15 -5.49
C SER A 59 -10.33 -3.57 -6.72
N MET A 60 -9.77 -4.50 -7.51
CA MET A 60 -10.40 -5.06 -8.73
C MET A 60 -11.57 -6.00 -8.44
N PHE A 61 -11.70 -6.46 -7.21
CA PHE A 61 -12.71 -7.44 -6.86
C PHE A 61 -14.11 -6.84 -6.77
N ALA A 62 -15.11 -7.68 -6.97
CA ALA A 62 -16.51 -7.31 -6.88
C ALA A 62 -16.88 -6.80 -5.47
N GLU A 63 -17.94 -5.98 -5.37
CA GLU A 63 -18.32 -5.31 -4.14
C GLU A 63 -18.61 -6.28 -2.97
N ASP A 64 -19.20 -7.44 -3.24
CA ASP A 64 -19.48 -8.46 -2.24
C ASP A 64 -18.18 -8.99 -1.60
N ILE A 65 -17.13 -9.18 -2.40
CA ILE A 65 -15.81 -9.60 -1.91
C ILE A 65 -15.15 -8.48 -1.10
N LYS A 66 -15.19 -7.24 -1.60
CA LYS A 66 -14.67 -6.06 -0.88
C LYS A 66 -15.39 -5.85 0.46
N MET A 67 -16.71 -6.04 0.48
CA MET A 67 -17.48 -6.00 1.73
C MET A 67 -17.03 -7.09 2.73
N ARG A 68 -16.87 -8.33 2.28
CA ARG A 68 -16.39 -9.43 3.14
C ARG A 68 -15.00 -9.16 3.71
N ILE A 69 -14.08 -8.64 2.89
CA ILE A 69 -12.73 -8.22 3.31
C ILE A 69 -12.84 -7.11 4.37
N SER A 70 -13.68 -6.11 4.11
CA SER A 70 -13.90 -4.96 5.01
C SER A 70 -14.49 -5.37 6.36
N GLU A 71 -15.44 -6.29 6.38
CA GLU A 71 -16.05 -6.79 7.62
C GLU A 71 -15.05 -7.58 8.48
N VAL A 72 -14.16 -8.36 7.86
CA VAL A 72 -13.09 -9.05 8.58
C VAL A 72 -12.10 -8.04 9.20
N ALA A 73 -11.74 -6.98 8.45
CA ALA A 73 -10.91 -5.90 9.00
C ALA A 73 -11.57 -5.19 10.18
N LYS A 74 -12.84 -4.78 10.04
CA LYS A 74 -13.62 -4.14 11.13
C LYS A 74 -13.71 -5.01 12.37
N ALA A 75 -13.96 -6.31 12.18
CA ALA A 75 -14.04 -7.26 13.30
C ALA A 75 -12.71 -7.36 14.06
N GLY A 76 -11.59 -7.42 13.32
CA GLY A 76 -10.25 -7.42 13.92
C GLY A 76 -9.93 -6.13 14.68
N ILE A 77 -10.22 -4.97 14.08
CA ILE A 77 -10.03 -3.65 14.68
C ILE A 77 -10.83 -3.52 15.97
N LYS A 78 -12.10 -3.94 15.95
CA LYS A 78 -12.97 -3.97 17.13
C LYS A 78 -12.42 -4.89 18.22
N ALA A 79 -11.95 -6.09 17.86
CA ALA A 79 -11.39 -7.05 18.81
C ALA A 79 -10.11 -6.53 19.48
N LEU A 80 -9.32 -5.69 18.78
CA LEU A 80 -8.14 -5.03 19.34
C LEU A 80 -8.46 -3.77 20.14
N GLY A 81 -9.70 -3.31 20.15
CA GLY A 81 -10.11 -2.09 20.86
C GLY A 81 -9.55 -0.80 20.24
N ILE A 82 -9.33 -0.77 18.94
CA ILE A 82 -8.84 0.44 18.24
C ILE A 82 -10.02 1.39 18.03
N ASN A 83 -10.23 2.30 18.98
CA ASN A 83 -11.39 3.20 19.01
C ASN A 83 -11.15 4.54 18.32
N HIS A 84 -9.88 4.97 18.18
CA HIS A 84 -9.52 6.24 17.57
C HIS A 84 -8.28 6.07 16.69
N GLY A 85 -8.26 6.78 15.56
CA GLY A 85 -7.14 6.83 14.63
C GLY A 85 -7.17 5.79 13.50
N PRO A 86 -6.10 5.74 12.71
CA PRO A 86 -6.01 4.90 11.53
C PRO A 86 -5.69 3.45 11.87
N SER A 87 -6.10 2.55 10.97
CA SER A 87 -5.59 1.19 10.94
C SER A 87 -5.30 0.76 9.51
N HIS A 88 -4.20 0.05 9.36
CA HIS A 88 -3.80 -0.65 8.15
C HIS A 88 -3.91 -2.14 8.42
N THR A 89 -4.81 -2.82 7.72
CA THR A 89 -5.07 -4.25 7.92
C THR A 89 -4.68 -5.03 6.68
N GLU A 90 -3.74 -5.94 6.80
CA GLU A 90 -3.36 -6.86 5.74
C GLU A 90 -4.22 -8.12 5.78
N ILE A 91 -4.78 -8.50 4.64
CA ILE A 91 -5.73 -9.60 4.49
C ILE A 91 -5.36 -10.44 3.27
N LYS A 92 -5.41 -11.76 3.42
CA LYS A 92 -5.41 -12.71 2.29
C LYS A 92 -6.80 -13.24 2.02
N LEU A 93 -7.20 -13.22 0.76
CA LEU A 93 -8.42 -13.88 0.28
C LEU A 93 -8.11 -15.33 -0.05
N THR A 94 -8.35 -16.21 0.91
CA THR A 94 -8.11 -17.64 0.76
C THR A 94 -9.34 -18.37 0.19
N SER A 95 -9.20 -19.64 -0.16
CA SER A 95 -10.32 -20.50 -0.59
C SER A 95 -11.44 -20.61 0.46
N THR A 96 -11.13 -20.35 1.74
CA THR A 96 -12.10 -20.36 2.84
C THR A 96 -12.56 -18.96 3.25
N GLY A 97 -12.23 -17.93 2.46
CA GLY A 97 -12.58 -16.53 2.68
C GLY A 97 -11.42 -15.66 3.19
N PRO A 98 -11.70 -14.38 3.50
CA PRO A 98 -10.69 -13.44 3.96
C PRO A 98 -10.10 -13.85 5.31
N LYS A 99 -8.78 -13.73 5.44
CA LYS A 99 -8.01 -14.01 6.66
C LYS A 99 -7.04 -12.88 6.95
N ILE A 100 -7.02 -12.40 8.19
CA ILE A 100 -6.10 -11.35 8.64
C ILE A 100 -4.66 -11.91 8.66
N VAL A 101 -3.75 -11.14 8.08
CA VAL A 101 -2.30 -11.34 8.16
C VAL A 101 -1.74 -10.50 9.31
N GLU A 102 -2.04 -9.18 9.28
CA GLU A 102 -1.57 -8.22 10.28
C GLU A 102 -2.58 -7.08 10.43
N ILE A 103 -2.64 -6.48 11.61
CA ILE A 103 -3.32 -5.20 11.86
C ILE A 103 -2.33 -4.26 12.52
N GLY A 104 -2.02 -3.15 11.85
CA GLY A 104 -1.26 -2.05 12.40
C GLY A 104 -2.18 -0.89 12.78
N ALA A 105 -2.17 -0.45 14.05
CA ALA A 105 -2.88 0.77 14.50
C ALA A 105 -2.09 2.03 14.05
N ARG A 106 -1.93 2.19 12.76
CA ARG A 106 -1.15 3.23 12.09
C ARG A 106 -1.63 3.45 10.66
N LEU A 107 -1.18 4.53 10.05
CA LEU A 107 -1.31 4.75 8.61
C LEU A 107 -0.52 3.69 7.81
N GLY A 108 -1.05 3.25 6.68
CA GLY A 108 -0.40 2.33 5.75
C GLY A 108 0.83 2.94 5.10
N GLY A 109 1.85 2.11 4.88
CA GLY A 109 3.08 2.47 4.19
C GLY A 109 2.95 2.44 2.67
N GLY A 110 4.10 2.38 1.96
CA GLY A 110 4.14 2.19 0.51
C GLY A 110 3.37 3.25 -0.30
N CYS A 111 3.29 4.48 0.19
CA CYS A 111 2.50 5.59 -0.38
C CYS A 111 0.98 5.32 -0.41
N ILE A 112 0.48 4.29 0.25
CA ILE A 112 -0.95 3.95 0.24
C ILE A 112 -1.78 5.10 0.82
N THR A 113 -1.53 5.48 2.08
CA THR A 113 -2.35 6.48 2.77
C THR A 113 -1.98 7.91 2.46
N THR A 114 -0.72 8.16 2.08
CA THR A 114 -0.24 9.51 1.74
C THR A 114 -0.58 9.95 0.32
N HIS A 115 -0.66 8.99 -0.63
CA HIS A 115 -0.87 9.28 -2.05
C HIS A 115 -2.07 8.53 -2.63
N LEU A 116 -2.11 7.19 -2.56
CA LEU A 116 -3.13 6.43 -3.28
C LEU A 116 -4.54 6.69 -2.76
N VAL A 117 -4.74 6.73 -1.44
CA VAL A 117 -6.08 7.01 -0.87
C VAL A 117 -6.56 8.41 -1.24
N PRO A 118 -5.80 9.50 -1.07
CA PRO A 118 -6.24 10.81 -1.54
C PRO A 118 -6.50 10.85 -3.05
N LEU A 119 -5.66 10.21 -3.86
CA LEU A 119 -5.81 10.17 -5.31
C LEU A 119 -7.04 9.36 -5.75
N SER A 120 -7.41 8.30 -5.05
CA SER A 120 -8.54 7.46 -5.43
C SER A 120 -9.88 7.91 -4.84
N THR A 121 -9.88 8.54 -3.65
CA THR A 121 -11.10 8.86 -2.90
C THR A 121 -11.29 10.33 -2.57
N GLY A 122 -10.22 11.14 -2.58
CA GLY A 122 -10.21 12.52 -2.07
C GLY A 122 -10.16 12.64 -0.54
N VAL A 123 -10.04 11.53 0.18
CA VAL A 123 -9.90 11.53 1.64
C VAL A 123 -8.44 11.67 2.04
N ASN A 124 -8.11 12.72 2.79
CA ASN A 124 -6.77 12.92 3.34
C ASN A 124 -6.65 12.23 4.70
N MET A 125 -6.17 10.98 4.72
CA MET A 125 -6.05 10.20 5.95
C MET A 125 -5.03 10.77 6.94
N VAL A 126 -4.00 11.47 6.46
CA VAL A 126 -3.01 12.11 7.33
C VAL A 126 -3.66 13.25 8.10
N GLU A 127 -4.37 14.14 7.40
CA GLU A 127 -5.14 15.22 8.03
C GLU A 127 -6.20 14.67 8.99
N ALA A 128 -6.95 13.66 8.56
CA ALA A 128 -7.97 13.02 9.38
C ALA A 128 -7.39 12.47 10.69
N ASN A 129 -6.22 11.84 10.64
CA ASN A 129 -5.54 11.34 11.84
C ASN A 129 -5.10 12.48 12.79
N ILE A 130 -4.60 13.59 12.23
CA ILE A 130 -4.23 14.77 13.04
C ILE A 130 -5.47 15.36 13.71
N ARG A 131 -6.58 15.52 12.99
CA ARG A 131 -7.85 16.03 13.56
C ARG A 131 -8.36 15.16 14.70
N ILE A 132 -8.37 13.84 14.52
CA ILE A 132 -8.74 12.89 15.59
C ILE A 132 -7.84 13.06 16.82
N ALA A 133 -6.53 13.19 16.63
CA ALA A 133 -5.58 13.38 17.74
C ALA A 133 -5.81 14.73 18.49
N LEU A 134 -6.37 15.73 17.81
CA LEU A 134 -6.77 17.01 18.41
C LEU A 134 -8.19 17.00 19.01
N GLY A 135 -8.91 15.86 18.95
CA GLY A 135 -10.29 15.75 19.40
C GLY A 135 -11.31 16.35 18.43
N GLU A 136 -10.92 16.59 17.18
CA GLU A 136 -11.79 17.10 16.14
C GLU A 136 -12.41 15.96 15.32
N THR A 137 -13.59 16.19 14.75
CA THR A 137 -14.23 15.25 13.82
C THR A 137 -13.65 15.42 12.41
N PRO A 138 -13.05 14.38 11.81
CA PRO A 138 -12.53 14.47 10.46
C PRO A 138 -13.64 14.30 9.40
N ASP A 139 -13.42 14.86 8.21
CA ASP A 139 -14.21 14.53 7.01
C ASP A 139 -13.65 13.25 6.36
N LEU A 140 -14.38 12.14 6.48
CA LEU A 140 -14.05 10.84 5.90
C LEU A 140 -14.89 10.52 4.66
N CYS A 141 -15.70 11.46 4.15
CA CYS A 141 -16.53 11.24 2.98
C CYS A 141 -15.67 11.16 1.72
N LYS A 142 -15.90 10.13 0.92
CA LYS A 142 -15.30 10.05 -0.43
C LYS A 142 -15.83 11.21 -1.28
N LYS A 143 -14.93 11.93 -1.94
CA LYS A 143 -15.25 13.07 -2.83
C LYS A 143 -15.40 12.62 -4.28
N TYR A 144 -14.79 11.50 -4.63
CA TYR A 144 -14.84 10.86 -5.94
C TYR A 144 -14.40 9.40 -5.85
N ASP A 145 -14.54 8.68 -6.95
CA ASP A 145 -14.06 7.30 -7.09
C ASP A 145 -13.19 7.23 -8.36
N LYS A 146 -11.87 7.35 -8.17
CA LYS A 146 -10.86 7.32 -9.23
C LYS A 146 -9.90 6.16 -9.04
N GLY A 147 -9.15 5.82 -10.11
CA GLY A 147 -8.05 4.88 -10.02
C GLY A 147 -6.77 5.54 -9.53
N ALA A 148 -6.00 4.85 -8.68
CA ALA A 148 -4.65 5.21 -8.30
C ALA A 148 -3.76 3.96 -8.27
N ALA A 149 -2.53 4.09 -8.76
CA ALA A 149 -1.59 2.98 -8.78
C ALA A 149 -0.18 3.44 -8.44
N ILE A 150 0.58 2.59 -7.75
CA ILE A 150 2.03 2.72 -7.59
C ILE A 150 2.69 1.44 -8.09
N ARG A 151 3.83 1.58 -8.75
CA ARG A 151 4.74 0.48 -9.08
C ARG A 151 6.13 0.86 -8.60
N PHE A 152 6.74 -0.06 -7.87
CA PHE A 152 8.12 0.10 -7.44
C PHE A 152 9.08 -0.36 -8.53
N LEU A 153 10.19 0.36 -8.64
CA LEU A 153 11.22 0.14 -9.65
C LEU A 153 12.34 -0.71 -9.06
N GLN A 154 12.69 -1.77 -9.77
CA GLN A 154 13.77 -2.67 -9.39
C GLN A 154 14.57 -3.04 -10.64
N PRO A 155 15.74 -2.44 -10.86
CA PRO A 155 16.68 -2.88 -11.89
C PRO A 155 17.37 -4.21 -11.48
N LEU A 156 18.21 -4.73 -12.37
CA LEU A 156 19.10 -5.84 -12.03
C LEU A 156 20.10 -5.42 -10.94
N PRO A 157 20.58 -6.35 -10.11
CA PRO A 157 21.62 -6.08 -9.12
C PRO A 157 22.89 -5.51 -9.77
N GLY A 158 23.60 -4.61 -9.07
CA GLY A 158 24.81 -3.97 -9.56
C GLY A 158 24.99 -2.57 -8.98
N ILE A 159 25.91 -1.78 -9.50
CA ILE A 159 26.07 -0.38 -9.14
C ILE A 159 25.15 0.46 -10.02
N PHE A 160 24.30 1.28 -9.41
CA PHE A 160 23.39 2.19 -10.10
C PHE A 160 24.19 3.31 -10.79
N LYS A 161 24.41 3.19 -12.10
CA LYS A 161 25.25 4.12 -12.86
C LYS A 161 24.49 5.32 -13.40
N SER A 162 23.35 5.08 -14.05
CA SER A 162 22.49 6.14 -14.59
C SER A 162 21.05 5.68 -14.77
N VAL A 163 20.14 6.63 -14.96
CA VAL A 163 18.74 6.38 -15.32
C VAL A 163 18.31 7.35 -16.41
N GLU A 164 17.62 6.84 -17.43
CA GLU A 164 17.06 7.58 -18.55
C GLU A 164 15.54 7.44 -18.61
N GLY A 165 14.88 8.30 -19.41
CA GLY A 165 13.45 8.23 -19.66
C GLY A 165 12.56 8.76 -18.52
N VAL A 166 13.14 9.40 -17.50
CA VAL A 166 12.42 9.91 -16.33
C VAL A 166 11.50 11.07 -16.72
N ASP A 167 11.99 12.01 -17.53
CA ASP A 167 11.19 13.16 -17.94
C ASP A 167 10.09 12.75 -18.93
N GLU A 168 10.35 11.79 -19.80
CA GLU A 168 9.32 11.18 -20.65
C GLU A 168 8.24 10.46 -19.83
N ALA A 169 8.64 9.77 -18.75
CA ALA A 169 7.69 9.15 -17.86
C ALA A 169 6.83 10.19 -17.12
N ARG A 170 7.44 11.26 -16.61
CA ARG A 170 6.76 12.39 -15.97
C ARG A 170 5.82 13.14 -16.92
N GLY A 171 6.16 13.19 -18.20
CA GLY A 171 5.35 13.84 -19.24
C GLY A 171 4.06 13.08 -19.59
N ILE A 172 3.86 11.85 -19.15
CA ILE A 172 2.64 11.09 -19.39
C ILE A 172 1.50 11.67 -18.51
N SER A 173 0.43 12.11 -19.14
CA SER A 173 -0.76 12.61 -18.43
C SER A 173 -1.30 11.55 -17.48
N GLY A 174 -1.53 11.92 -16.22
CA GLY A 174 -1.94 11.02 -15.14
C GLY A 174 -0.78 10.44 -14.33
N VAL A 175 0.48 10.64 -14.72
CA VAL A 175 1.62 10.42 -13.83
C VAL A 175 1.68 11.55 -12.82
N ILE A 176 1.62 11.20 -11.55
CA ILE A 176 1.63 12.15 -10.42
C ILE A 176 3.05 12.35 -9.92
N GLU A 177 3.81 11.24 -9.82
CA GLU A 177 5.15 11.27 -9.28
C GLU A 177 6.02 10.14 -9.84
N VAL A 178 7.29 10.45 -10.10
CA VAL A 178 8.38 9.50 -10.31
C VAL A 178 9.45 9.84 -9.28
N GLY A 179 9.63 8.96 -8.30
CA GLY A 179 10.56 9.15 -7.20
C GLY A 179 11.64 8.07 -7.12
N PHE A 180 12.77 8.41 -6.51
CA PHE A 180 13.89 7.50 -6.30
C PHE A 180 14.26 7.44 -4.82
N MET A 181 14.50 6.22 -4.34
CA MET A 181 14.92 5.92 -2.95
C MET A 181 16.42 5.63 -2.88
N LYS A 182 17.05 5.36 -4.01
CA LYS A 182 18.49 5.12 -4.16
C LYS A 182 19.14 6.18 -5.02
N LYS A 183 20.44 6.37 -4.85
CA LYS A 183 21.24 7.37 -5.59
C LYS A 183 22.18 6.68 -6.56
N ILE A 184 22.56 7.41 -7.61
CA ILE A 184 23.64 7.01 -8.51
C ILE A 184 24.90 6.74 -7.70
N GLY A 185 25.59 5.62 -7.98
CA GLY A 185 26.75 5.13 -7.26
C GLY A 185 26.44 4.13 -6.14
N GLU A 186 25.17 3.99 -5.71
CA GLU A 186 24.80 2.98 -4.71
C GLU A 186 24.79 1.57 -5.31
N VAL A 187 25.16 0.59 -4.48
CA VAL A 187 25.02 -0.83 -4.81
C VAL A 187 23.57 -1.25 -4.60
N ILE A 188 22.96 -1.77 -5.64
CA ILE A 188 21.60 -2.33 -5.60
C ILE A 188 21.72 -3.85 -5.44
N PRO A 189 21.24 -4.42 -4.34
CA PRO A 189 21.27 -5.85 -4.11
C PRO A 189 20.16 -6.57 -4.88
N GLU A 190 20.16 -7.91 -4.83
CA GLU A 190 18.98 -8.69 -5.18
C GLU A 190 17.81 -8.30 -4.29
N LEU A 191 16.61 -8.28 -4.87
CA LEU A 191 15.38 -7.91 -4.18
C LEU A 191 15.02 -8.94 -3.12
N SER A 192 15.17 -8.57 -1.87
CA SER A 192 14.85 -9.42 -0.70
C SER A 192 13.88 -8.76 0.28
N ASN A 193 13.81 -7.44 0.25
CA ASN A 193 12.93 -6.64 1.12
C ASN A 193 12.57 -5.29 0.47
N GLY A 194 11.64 -4.57 1.08
CA GLY A 194 11.16 -3.29 0.54
C GLY A 194 12.20 -2.17 0.45
N LEU A 195 13.30 -2.23 1.19
CA LEU A 195 14.38 -1.22 1.17
C LEU A 195 15.33 -1.42 -0.02
N ASP A 196 15.26 -2.57 -0.69
CA ASP A 196 16.09 -2.85 -1.87
C ASP A 196 15.54 -2.16 -3.13
N ARG A 197 14.29 -1.73 -3.12
CA ARG A 197 13.63 -1.03 -4.23
C ARG A 197 14.34 0.29 -4.52
N VAL A 198 14.49 0.61 -5.83
CA VAL A 198 15.27 1.79 -6.25
C VAL A 198 14.41 3.04 -6.37
N GLY A 199 13.16 2.89 -6.73
CA GLY A 199 12.26 4.03 -6.93
C GLY A 199 10.82 3.59 -7.13
N TYR A 200 9.98 4.51 -7.58
CA TYR A 200 8.56 4.26 -7.80
C TYR A 200 7.95 5.22 -8.83
N VAL A 201 6.83 4.81 -9.37
CA VAL A 201 5.93 5.63 -10.20
C VAL A 201 4.55 5.61 -9.59
N ILE A 202 3.95 6.78 -9.39
CA ILE A 202 2.56 6.95 -8.92
C ILE A 202 1.72 7.55 -10.03
N THR A 203 0.54 7.00 -10.25
CA THR A 203 -0.40 7.47 -11.26
C THR A 203 -1.82 7.60 -10.71
N GLN A 204 -2.61 8.50 -11.33
CA GLN A 204 -4.05 8.60 -11.19
C GLN A 204 -4.70 8.42 -12.56
N GLY A 205 -5.83 7.77 -12.60
CA GLY A 205 -6.70 7.65 -13.78
C GLY A 205 -8.16 7.84 -13.39
N ASN A 206 -9.04 8.01 -14.38
CA ASN A 206 -10.48 8.06 -14.11
C ASN A 206 -11.02 6.71 -13.65
N THR A 207 -10.35 5.62 -14.04
CA THR A 207 -10.64 4.26 -13.59
C THR A 207 -9.37 3.60 -13.06
N ARG A 208 -9.54 2.50 -12.32
CA ARG A 208 -8.46 1.64 -11.84
C ARG A 208 -7.58 1.16 -13.00
N GLU A 209 -8.21 0.68 -14.07
CA GLU A 209 -7.52 0.11 -15.26
C GLU A 209 -6.69 1.19 -15.95
N GLU A 210 -7.21 2.42 -16.04
CA GLU A 210 -6.48 3.55 -16.60
C GLU A 210 -5.24 3.87 -15.76
N ALA A 211 -5.36 3.95 -14.44
CA ALA A 211 -4.22 4.20 -13.56
C ALA A 211 -3.14 3.12 -13.70
N VAL A 212 -3.53 1.83 -13.74
CA VAL A 212 -2.59 0.72 -13.93
C VAL A 212 -1.90 0.79 -15.30
N ARG A 213 -2.66 1.07 -16.36
CA ARG A 213 -2.11 1.21 -17.72
C ARG A 213 -1.10 2.35 -17.80
N LEU A 214 -1.43 3.53 -17.27
CA LEU A 214 -0.54 4.69 -17.25
C LEU A 214 0.73 4.40 -16.46
N CYS A 215 0.61 3.77 -15.30
CA CYS A 215 1.74 3.38 -14.48
C CYS A 215 2.68 2.42 -15.24
N GLY A 216 2.13 1.41 -15.91
CA GLY A 216 2.90 0.48 -16.72
C GLY A 216 3.59 1.16 -17.92
N GLN A 217 2.96 2.16 -18.54
CA GLN A 217 3.56 2.96 -19.60
C GLN A 217 4.74 3.79 -19.09
N ALA A 218 4.59 4.43 -17.95
CA ALA A 218 5.64 5.24 -17.34
C ALA A 218 6.84 4.39 -16.90
N VAL A 219 6.60 3.25 -16.24
CA VAL A 219 7.65 2.31 -15.84
C VAL A 219 8.47 1.83 -17.05
N LYS A 220 7.83 1.55 -18.20
CA LYS A 220 8.51 1.12 -19.44
C LYS A 220 9.44 2.18 -20.05
N LYS A 221 9.23 3.47 -19.76
CA LYS A 221 10.10 4.56 -20.21
C LYS A 221 11.40 4.61 -19.42
N ILE A 222 11.36 4.26 -18.14
CA ILE A 222 12.50 4.37 -17.24
C ILE A 222 13.48 3.23 -17.51
N LYS A 223 14.72 3.57 -17.83
CA LYS A 223 15.80 2.65 -18.12
C LYS A 223 16.96 2.88 -17.17
N PHE A 224 17.37 1.83 -16.48
CA PHE A 224 18.52 1.86 -15.59
C PHE A 224 19.75 1.31 -16.29
N GLU A 225 20.87 1.98 -16.14
CA GLU A 225 22.19 1.45 -16.49
C GLU A 225 22.87 0.98 -15.19
N MET A 226 23.20 -0.31 -15.18
CA MET A 226 23.83 -0.98 -14.03
C MET A 226 25.21 -1.48 -14.45
N VAL A 227 26.18 -1.48 -13.54
CA VAL A 227 27.56 -2.01 -13.73
C VAL A 227 27.94 -2.92 -12.58
#